data_a66d67c07211209fc1e32979e359975e
#
_entry.id   a66d67c07211209fc1e32979e359975e
#
_cell.length_a   1.000
_cell.length_b   1.000
_cell.length_c   1.000
_cell.angle_alpha   90.00
_cell.angle_beta   90.00
_cell.angle_gamma   90.00
#
_symmetry.space_group_name_H-M   'P 1'
#
loop_
_entity.id
_entity.type
_entity.pdbx_description
1 polymer ?
#
loop_
_entity_poly.entity_id
_entity_poly.type
_entity_poly.pdbx_seq_one_letter_code
_entity_poly.pdbx_strand_id
1 'polypeptide(L)'
;MAYPAPFVGRIQKVEDQWIDYNGHFNMAYYNVLFDRAGDEAFAILGLGPDYVKTRNASFFTLEAHNTYVRELHAGDSVRIETQVLDCDAKRVHYVQQMFHATEGWLSCVTEIIVMHVDMGLKKSAPFPPDVMEKIEGMREAHRHLPVPPQVGHRIGIPKKG
;
A
#
# COMPACT_ATOMS: atom_id res chain seq x y z
N MET A 1 13.57 9.22 -14.98
CA MET A 1 13.91 8.90 -13.59
C MET A 1 13.67 7.43 -13.36
N ALA A 2 14.61 6.75 -12.75
CA ALA A 2 14.42 5.34 -12.38
C ALA A 2 13.63 5.24 -11.07
N TYR A 3 12.62 4.40 -11.05
CA TYR A 3 11.84 4.11 -9.85
C TYR A 3 12.32 2.81 -9.19
N PRO A 4 12.39 2.76 -7.86
CA PRO A 4 12.72 1.50 -7.17
C PRO A 4 11.63 0.45 -7.45
N ALA A 5 12.04 -0.79 -7.68
CA ALA A 5 11.15 -1.88 -8.05
C ALA A 5 11.47 -3.17 -7.26
N PRO A 6 10.66 -3.51 -6.23
CA PRO A 6 9.57 -2.74 -5.67
C PRO A 6 10.05 -1.51 -4.89
N PHE A 7 9.13 -0.61 -4.52
CA PHE A 7 9.44 0.41 -3.54
C PHE A 7 9.51 -0.23 -2.15
N VAL A 8 10.60 0.02 -1.42
CA VAL A 8 10.76 -0.47 -0.05
C VAL A 8 10.72 0.70 0.91
N GLY A 9 9.73 0.71 1.80
CA GLY A 9 9.60 1.72 2.83
C GLY A 9 10.64 1.55 3.95
N ARG A 10 10.75 2.56 4.80
CA ARG A 10 11.57 2.45 6.00
C ARG A 10 11.11 1.30 6.89
N ILE A 11 12.05 0.73 7.67
CA ILE A 11 11.70 -0.29 8.66
C ILE A 11 10.81 0.33 9.74
N GLN A 12 9.73 -0.35 10.07
CA GLN A 12 8.78 0.05 11.10
C GLN A 12 8.75 -1.01 12.21
N LYS A 13 8.27 -0.63 13.37
CA LYS A 13 8.22 -1.51 14.53
C LYS A 13 6.79 -1.69 15.00
N VAL A 14 6.43 -2.91 15.39
CA VAL A 14 5.15 -3.21 16.05
C VAL A 14 5.18 -2.64 17.46
N GLU A 15 4.30 -1.69 17.73
CA GLU A 15 4.24 -0.98 19.02
C GLU A 15 3.40 -1.76 20.04
N ASP A 16 3.76 -1.67 21.33
CA ASP A 16 3.13 -2.44 22.41
C ASP A 16 1.63 -2.18 22.52
N GLN A 17 1.17 -0.93 22.31
CA GLN A 17 -0.25 -0.58 22.39
C GLN A 17 -1.12 -1.19 21.28
N TRP A 18 -0.53 -1.79 20.27
CA TRP A 18 -1.24 -2.43 19.16
C TRP A 18 -1.43 -3.94 19.36
N ILE A 19 -1.00 -4.46 20.49
CA ILE A 19 -1.15 -5.88 20.84
C ILE A 19 -2.52 -6.12 21.45
N ASP A 20 -3.23 -7.12 20.93
CA ASP A 20 -4.55 -7.50 21.42
C ASP A 20 -4.49 -8.46 22.63
N TYR A 21 -5.65 -8.83 23.12
CA TYR A 21 -5.76 -9.74 24.27
C TYR A 21 -5.23 -11.16 24.00
N ASN A 22 -5.02 -11.54 22.74
CA ASN A 22 -4.39 -12.81 22.36
C ASN A 22 -2.85 -12.75 22.39
N GLY A 23 -2.27 -11.59 22.67
CA GLY A 23 -0.82 -11.40 22.64
C GLY A 23 -0.26 -11.18 21.24
N HIS A 24 -1.11 -10.95 20.24
CA HIS A 24 -0.72 -10.79 18.86
C HIS A 24 -0.96 -9.36 18.36
N PHE A 25 -0.25 -8.98 17.29
CA PHE A 25 -0.47 -7.73 16.60
C PHE A 25 -1.91 -7.68 16.09
N ASN A 26 -2.70 -6.72 16.59
CA ASN A 26 -4.11 -6.60 16.26
C ASN A 26 -4.30 -6.32 14.77
N MET A 27 -5.24 -7.01 14.14
CA MET A 27 -5.50 -6.95 12.70
C MET A 27 -5.71 -5.53 12.17
N ALA A 28 -6.31 -4.65 12.95
CA ALA A 28 -6.60 -3.30 12.53
C ALA A 28 -5.35 -2.44 12.34
N TYR A 29 -4.32 -2.66 13.15
CA TYR A 29 -3.12 -1.83 13.16
C TYR A 29 -2.11 -2.18 12.06
N TYR A 30 -2.25 -3.32 11.38
CA TYR A 30 -1.51 -3.59 10.15
C TYR A 30 -1.71 -2.47 9.12
N ASN A 31 -2.94 -1.95 9.05
CA ASN A 31 -3.26 -0.86 8.13
C ASN A 31 -2.49 0.43 8.43
N VAL A 32 -2.17 0.71 9.69
CA VAL A 32 -1.34 1.86 10.06
C VAL A 32 0.06 1.76 9.44
N LEU A 33 0.68 0.58 9.52
CA LEU A 33 2.01 0.34 8.96
C LEU A 33 1.98 0.37 7.42
N PHE A 34 0.97 -0.23 6.80
CA PHE A 34 0.78 -0.18 5.36
C PHE A 34 0.56 1.25 4.86
N ASP A 35 -0.26 2.02 5.56
CA ASP A 35 -0.55 3.41 5.21
C ASP A 35 0.70 4.28 5.24
N ARG A 36 1.51 4.16 6.29
CA ARG A 36 2.80 4.87 6.39
C ARG A 36 3.75 4.53 5.25
N ALA A 37 3.86 3.25 4.88
CA ALA A 37 4.68 2.82 3.75
C ALA A 37 4.10 3.31 2.41
N GLY A 38 2.78 3.34 2.29
CA GLY A 38 2.07 3.91 1.15
C GLY A 38 2.37 5.39 0.97
N ASP A 39 2.33 6.16 2.05
CA ASP A 39 2.67 7.59 2.03
C ASP A 39 4.09 7.83 1.50
N GLU A 40 5.06 7.00 1.92
CA GLU A 40 6.43 7.10 1.43
C GLU A 40 6.52 6.79 -0.07
N ALA A 41 5.83 5.77 -0.54
CA ALA A 41 5.79 5.41 -1.96
C ALA A 41 5.13 6.49 -2.81
N PHE A 42 3.99 7.01 -2.36
CA PHE A 42 3.26 8.05 -3.08
C PHE A 42 3.94 9.42 -3.03
N ALA A 43 4.76 9.69 -2.00
CA ALA A 43 5.57 10.91 -1.95
C ALA A 43 6.54 11.02 -3.13
N ILE A 44 7.12 9.89 -3.58
CA ILE A 44 7.99 9.85 -4.77
C ILE A 44 7.20 10.25 -6.04
N LEU A 45 5.91 9.96 -6.07
CA LEU A 45 5.01 10.32 -7.17
C LEU A 45 4.53 11.78 -7.09
N GLY A 46 4.97 12.53 -6.09
CA GLY A 46 4.53 13.90 -5.85
C GLY A 46 3.17 14.03 -5.18
N LEU A 47 2.66 12.96 -4.58
CA LEU A 47 1.35 12.88 -3.92
C LEU A 47 1.44 12.94 -2.39
N GLY A 48 2.49 13.54 -1.84
CA GLY A 48 2.68 13.72 -0.40
C GLY A 48 1.85 14.86 0.19
N PRO A 49 2.11 15.22 1.48
CA PRO A 49 1.34 16.28 2.16
C PRO A 49 1.36 17.64 1.47
N ASP A 50 2.45 17.99 0.79
CA ASP A 50 2.55 19.25 0.06
C ASP A 50 1.61 19.30 -1.15
N TYR A 51 1.30 18.16 -1.74
CA TYR A 51 0.36 18.09 -2.85
C TYR A 51 -1.04 18.56 -2.41
N VAL A 52 -1.50 18.14 -1.24
CA VAL A 52 -2.79 18.59 -0.69
C VAL A 52 -2.81 20.10 -0.50
N LYS A 53 -1.73 20.66 0.05
CA LYS A 53 -1.62 22.09 0.32
C LYS A 53 -1.55 22.94 -0.95
N THR A 54 -0.78 22.49 -1.94
CA THR A 54 -0.49 23.28 -3.14
C THR A 54 -1.52 23.10 -4.26
N ARG A 55 -2.17 21.94 -4.34
CA ARG A 55 -3.09 21.61 -5.43
C ARG A 55 -4.55 21.44 -5.00
N ASN A 56 -4.82 21.50 -3.70
CA ASN A 56 -6.14 21.27 -3.13
C ASN A 56 -6.79 19.97 -3.66
N ALA A 57 -5.98 18.93 -3.72
CA ALA A 57 -6.35 17.60 -4.21
C ALA A 57 -5.67 16.54 -3.37
N SER A 58 -6.21 15.33 -3.38
CA SER A 58 -5.68 14.20 -2.64
C SER A 58 -6.06 12.90 -3.32
N PHE A 59 -5.75 11.78 -2.71
CA PHE A 59 -6.27 10.48 -3.11
C PHE A 59 -6.87 9.77 -1.89
N PHE A 60 -7.95 9.06 -2.11
CA PHE A 60 -8.67 8.34 -1.06
C PHE A 60 -8.69 6.85 -1.37
N THR A 61 -8.52 6.04 -0.33
CA THR A 61 -8.68 4.59 -0.45
C THR A 61 -10.15 4.26 -0.67
N LEU A 62 -10.43 3.53 -1.74
CA LEU A 62 -11.77 3.04 -2.04
C LEU A 62 -12.01 1.64 -1.49
N GLU A 63 -10.96 0.79 -1.57
CA GLU A 63 -11.06 -0.61 -1.21
C GLU A 63 -9.69 -1.10 -0.77
N ALA A 64 -9.67 -1.92 0.28
CA ALA A 64 -8.47 -2.58 0.77
C ALA A 64 -8.83 -4.00 1.16
N HIS A 65 -8.03 -4.96 0.71
CA HIS A 65 -8.18 -6.37 1.04
C HIS A 65 -6.90 -6.89 1.68
N ASN A 66 -6.99 -7.27 2.96
CA ASN A 66 -5.86 -7.79 3.72
C ASN A 66 -5.92 -9.31 3.80
N THR A 67 -4.78 -9.96 3.57
CA THR A 67 -4.59 -11.39 3.81
C THR A 67 -3.51 -11.56 4.87
N TYR A 68 -3.90 -12.09 6.03
CA TYR A 68 -3.01 -12.33 7.17
C TYR A 68 -2.41 -13.72 7.04
N VAL A 69 -1.09 -13.79 6.87
CA VAL A 69 -0.37 -15.03 6.56
C VAL A 69 0.32 -15.58 7.79
N ARG A 70 0.98 -14.72 8.56
CA ARG A 70 1.72 -15.10 9.77
C ARG A 70 1.74 -13.94 10.76
N GLU A 71 1.41 -14.22 12.01
CA GLU A 71 1.30 -13.23 13.08
C GLU A 71 2.62 -12.56 13.45
N LEU A 72 2.50 -11.33 13.91
CA LEU A 72 3.59 -10.54 14.46
C LEU A 72 3.36 -10.29 15.95
N HIS A 73 4.43 -9.99 16.66
CA HIS A 73 4.44 -9.71 18.10
C HIS A 73 5.01 -8.32 18.39
N ALA A 74 4.80 -7.86 19.61
CA ALA A 74 5.36 -6.60 20.08
C ALA A 74 6.88 -6.58 19.89
N GLY A 75 7.38 -5.47 19.37
CA GLY A 75 8.81 -5.29 19.14
C GLY A 75 9.35 -5.86 17.83
N ASP A 76 8.56 -6.66 17.10
CA ASP A 76 8.97 -7.12 15.78
C ASP A 76 9.12 -5.93 14.84
N SER A 77 10.15 -5.99 14.01
CA SER A 77 10.39 -5.01 12.95
C SER A 77 9.87 -5.55 11.63
N VAL A 78 9.28 -4.67 10.82
CA VAL A 78 8.69 -5.03 9.52
C VAL A 78 9.27 -4.19 8.39
N ARG A 79 9.36 -4.80 7.23
CA ARG A 79 9.71 -4.21 5.96
C ARG A 79 8.51 -4.34 5.03
N ILE A 80 8.10 -3.24 4.43
CA ILE A 80 6.95 -3.24 3.51
C ILE A 80 7.43 -2.89 2.12
N GLU A 81 7.06 -3.72 1.16
CA GLU A 81 7.29 -3.52 -0.26
C GLU A 81 6.00 -3.10 -0.94
N THR A 82 6.05 -2.05 -1.75
CA THR A 82 4.91 -1.53 -2.50
C THR A 82 5.15 -1.74 -3.99
N GLN A 83 4.16 -2.34 -4.66
CA GLN A 83 4.16 -2.59 -6.10
C GLN A 83 2.90 -2.02 -6.74
N VAL A 84 3.07 -1.09 -7.67
CA VAL A 84 1.97 -0.60 -8.50
C VAL A 84 1.65 -1.67 -9.54
N LEU A 85 0.38 -2.06 -9.59
CA LEU A 85 -0.14 -3.10 -10.50
C LEU A 85 -0.76 -2.49 -11.76
N ASP A 86 -1.59 -1.46 -11.57
CA ASP A 86 -2.31 -0.81 -12.66
C ASP A 86 -2.70 0.63 -12.29
N CYS A 87 -3.04 1.42 -13.28
CA CYS A 87 -3.54 2.78 -13.09
C CYS A 87 -4.42 3.21 -14.28
N ASP A 88 -5.28 4.16 -14.01
CA ASP A 88 -6.01 4.88 -15.04
C ASP A 88 -5.96 6.39 -14.75
N ALA A 89 -6.77 7.18 -15.46
CA ALA A 89 -6.74 8.63 -15.31
C ALA A 89 -7.01 9.13 -13.88
N LYS A 90 -7.69 8.34 -13.04
CA LYS A 90 -8.13 8.74 -11.70
C LYS A 90 -7.71 7.79 -10.58
N ARG A 91 -7.28 6.56 -10.88
CA ARG A 91 -7.09 5.49 -9.89
C ARG A 91 -5.71 4.87 -9.99
N VAL A 92 -5.23 4.38 -8.85
CA VAL A 92 -4.05 3.52 -8.77
C VAL A 92 -4.42 2.26 -8.02
N HIS A 93 -4.10 1.12 -8.61
CA HIS A 93 -4.23 -0.22 -8.04
C HIS A 93 -2.85 -0.73 -7.67
N TYR A 94 -2.65 -1.07 -6.41
CA TYR A 94 -1.35 -1.52 -5.92
C TYR A 94 -1.47 -2.60 -4.86
N VAL A 95 -0.37 -3.26 -4.61
CA VAL A 95 -0.24 -4.29 -3.56
C VAL A 95 0.95 -3.95 -2.68
N GLN A 96 0.79 -4.21 -1.39
CA GLN A 96 1.88 -4.11 -0.42
C GLN A 96 2.06 -5.45 0.28
N GLN A 97 3.32 -5.84 0.46
CA GLN A 97 3.69 -7.04 1.20
C GLN A 97 4.49 -6.63 2.43
N MET A 98 4.06 -7.14 3.59
CA MET A 98 4.74 -6.90 4.88
C MET A 98 5.53 -8.13 5.26
N PHE A 99 6.83 -7.95 5.41
CA PHE A 99 7.77 -9.00 5.80
C PHE A 99 8.33 -8.72 7.19
N HIS A 100 8.61 -9.78 7.94
CA HIS A 100 9.45 -9.66 9.13
C HIS A 100 10.83 -9.17 8.69
N ALA A 101 11.28 -8.03 9.23
CA ALA A 101 12.47 -7.36 8.69
C ALA A 101 13.76 -8.13 8.90
N THR A 102 13.85 -8.92 9.98
CA THR A 102 15.04 -9.69 10.34
C THR A 102 15.02 -11.10 9.75
N GLU A 103 13.88 -11.80 9.90
CA GLU A 103 13.77 -13.22 9.48
C GLU A 103 13.28 -13.38 8.04
N GLY A 104 12.70 -12.33 7.44
CA GLY A 104 12.34 -12.28 6.02
C GLY A 104 11.05 -12.97 5.60
N TRP A 105 10.31 -13.59 6.52
CA TRP A 105 9.05 -14.26 6.18
C TRP A 105 7.90 -13.26 5.96
N LEU A 106 6.95 -13.65 5.12
CA LEU A 106 5.77 -12.85 4.79
C LEU A 106 4.76 -12.90 5.95
N SER A 107 4.33 -11.73 6.42
CA SER A 107 3.33 -11.60 7.48
C SER A 107 1.93 -11.27 6.95
N CYS A 108 1.82 -10.30 6.06
CA CYS A 108 0.53 -9.82 5.58
C CYS A 108 0.67 -9.23 4.18
N VAL A 109 -0.39 -9.36 3.39
CA VAL A 109 -0.50 -8.74 2.07
C VAL A 109 -1.74 -7.88 2.05
N THR A 110 -1.64 -6.65 1.54
CA THR A 110 -2.80 -5.79 1.27
C THR A 110 -2.86 -5.42 -0.19
N GLU A 111 -4.01 -5.62 -0.79
CA GLU A 111 -4.35 -5.14 -2.13
C GLU A 111 -5.24 -3.91 -1.99
N ILE A 112 -4.89 -2.82 -2.66
CA ILE A 112 -5.53 -1.51 -2.45
C ILE A 112 -5.81 -0.83 -3.79
N ILE A 113 -6.97 -0.17 -3.87
CA ILE A 113 -7.28 0.79 -4.93
C ILE A 113 -7.56 2.16 -4.32
N VAL A 114 -6.92 3.19 -4.86
CA VAL A 114 -7.11 4.58 -4.46
C VAL A 114 -7.64 5.40 -5.63
N MET A 115 -8.36 6.47 -5.32
CA MET A 115 -8.93 7.39 -6.30
C MET A 115 -8.50 8.82 -6.01
N HIS A 116 -8.09 9.53 -7.05
CA HIS A 116 -7.77 10.95 -6.98
C HIS A 116 -9.04 11.80 -6.85
N VAL A 117 -8.99 12.77 -5.95
CA VAL A 117 -10.12 13.62 -5.57
C VAL A 117 -9.72 15.09 -5.63
N ASP A 118 -10.56 15.89 -6.27
CA ASP A 118 -10.51 17.35 -6.15
C ASP A 118 -11.18 17.74 -4.83
N MET A 119 -10.41 18.32 -3.92
CA MET A 119 -10.90 18.67 -2.58
C MET A 119 -11.83 19.87 -2.59
N GLY A 120 -11.70 20.78 -3.55
CA GLY A 120 -12.58 21.91 -3.72
C GLY A 120 -13.96 21.53 -4.21
N LEU A 121 -14.00 20.68 -5.25
CA LEU A 121 -15.25 20.17 -5.84
C LEU A 121 -15.84 18.98 -5.07
N LYS A 122 -15.05 18.34 -4.20
CA LYS A 122 -15.41 17.12 -3.47
C LYS A 122 -15.86 15.99 -4.41
N LYS A 123 -15.14 15.81 -5.51
CA LYS A 123 -15.40 14.83 -6.58
C LYS A 123 -14.10 14.17 -7.03
N SER A 124 -14.25 12.96 -7.57
CA SER A 124 -13.14 12.32 -8.27
C SER A 124 -12.70 13.19 -9.46
N ALA A 125 -11.41 13.25 -9.68
CA ALA A 125 -10.81 14.03 -10.76
C ALA A 125 -9.59 13.32 -11.33
N PRO A 126 -9.25 13.54 -12.60
CA PRO A 126 -8.03 13.00 -13.17
C PRO A 126 -6.79 13.50 -12.44
N PHE A 127 -5.77 12.65 -12.35
CA PHE A 127 -4.45 13.09 -11.93
C PHE A 127 -3.90 14.17 -12.89
N PRO A 128 -3.22 15.19 -12.39
CA PRO A 128 -2.50 16.12 -13.26
C PRO A 128 -1.48 15.38 -14.12
N PRO A 129 -1.17 15.89 -15.34
CA PRO A 129 -0.25 15.21 -16.26
C PRO A 129 1.12 14.88 -15.66
N ASP A 130 1.70 15.78 -14.88
CA ASP A 130 3.01 15.58 -14.23
C ASP A 130 2.99 14.46 -13.18
N VAL A 131 1.89 14.31 -12.47
CA VAL A 131 1.67 13.21 -11.51
C VAL A 131 1.41 11.91 -12.24
N MET A 132 0.57 11.95 -13.28
CA MET A 132 0.23 10.76 -14.08
C MET A 132 1.48 10.15 -14.73
N GLU A 133 2.37 10.98 -15.26
CA GLU A 133 3.64 10.53 -15.82
C GLU A 133 4.48 9.76 -14.81
N LYS A 134 4.53 10.23 -13.56
CA LYS A 134 5.26 9.54 -12.48
C LYS A 134 4.59 8.21 -12.09
N ILE A 135 3.26 8.19 -12.02
CA ILE A 135 2.50 6.97 -11.71
C ILE A 135 2.77 5.91 -12.80
N GLU A 136 2.66 6.29 -14.06
CA GLU A 136 2.94 5.39 -15.20
C GLU A 136 4.39 4.93 -15.20
N GLY A 137 5.33 5.82 -14.87
CA GLY A 137 6.75 5.48 -14.76
C GLY A 137 7.02 4.43 -13.69
N MET A 138 6.42 4.56 -12.52
CA MET A 138 6.54 3.57 -11.45
C MET A 138 5.85 2.25 -11.84
N ARG A 139 4.66 2.32 -12.43
CA ARG A 139 3.96 1.12 -12.93
C ARG A 139 4.82 0.35 -13.93
N GLU A 140 5.44 1.06 -14.88
CA GLU A 140 6.32 0.42 -15.88
C GLU A 140 7.55 -0.22 -15.23
N ALA A 141 8.16 0.45 -14.25
CA ALA A 141 9.28 -0.12 -13.49
C ALA A 141 8.88 -1.39 -12.73
N HIS A 142 7.64 -1.47 -12.26
CA HIS A 142 7.12 -2.61 -11.51
C HIS A 142 6.57 -3.74 -12.39
N ARG A 143 6.45 -3.55 -13.70
CA ARG A 143 5.84 -4.50 -14.63
C ARG A 143 6.47 -5.90 -14.59
N HIS A 144 7.75 -5.99 -14.30
CA HIS A 144 8.49 -7.25 -14.26
C HIS A 144 8.43 -7.98 -12.92
N LEU A 145 7.89 -7.34 -11.90
CA LEU A 145 7.78 -7.96 -10.59
C LEU A 145 6.71 -9.04 -10.58
N PRO A 146 6.93 -10.18 -9.90
CA PRO A 146 5.89 -11.17 -9.74
C PRO A 146 4.71 -10.58 -8.95
N VAL A 147 3.50 -10.91 -9.37
CA VAL A 147 2.29 -10.48 -8.67
C VAL A 147 2.01 -11.46 -7.54
N PRO A 148 1.87 -11.00 -6.28
CA PRO A 148 1.54 -11.89 -5.17
C PRO A 148 0.24 -12.65 -5.41
N PRO A 149 0.16 -13.95 -5.03
CA PRO A 149 -1.02 -14.76 -5.29
C PRO A 149 -2.28 -14.30 -4.56
N GLN A 150 -2.14 -13.46 -3.54
CA GLN A 150 -3.26 -12.87 -2.81
C GLN A 150 -3.99 -11.79 -3.61
N VAL A 151 -3.37 -11.23 -4.66
CA VAL A 151 -4.01 -10.24 -5.53
C VAL A 151 -5.17 -10.85 -6.29
N GLY A 152 -6.33 -10.20 -6.23
CA GLY A 152 -7.56 -10.68 -6.85
C GLY A 152 -8.22 -11.85 -6.13
N HIS A 153 -7.74 -12.21 -4.95
CA HIS A 153 -8.33 -13.27 -4.14
C HIS A 153 -9.74 -12.89 -3.68
N ARG A 154 -10.68 -13.78 -3.90
CA ARG A 154 -12.04 -13.64 -3.39
C ARG A 154 -12.17 -14.35 -2.04
N ILE A 155 -12.66 -13.62 -1.05
CA ILE A 155 -12.90 -14.19 0.28
C ILE A 155 -14.01 -15.25 0.18
N GLY A 156 -13.75 -16.42 0.74
CA GLY A 156 -14.68 -17.51 0.81
C GLY A 156 -14.04 -18.79 1.39
N ILE A 157 -14.87 -19.75 1.73
CA ILE A 157 -14.39 -21.05 2.20
C ILE A 157 -14.07 -21.90 0.98
N PRO A 158 -12.81 -22.39 0.83
CA PRO A 158 -12.46 -23.27 -0.28
C PRO A 158 -13.32 -24.53 -0.28
N LYS A 159 -13.95 -24.83 -1.41
CA LYS A 159 -14.68 -26.09 -1.55
C LYS A 159 -13.65 -27.19 -1.77
N LYS A 160 -13.77 -28.28 -0.98
CA LYS A 160 -13.02 -29.50 -1.27
C LYS A 160 -13.55 -30.06 -2.59
N GLY A 161 -12.66 -30.17 -3.58
CA GLY A 161 -12.94 -30.86 -4.84
C GLY A 161 -13.11 -32.35 -4.63
#